data_7c15deb6963c1194dc066a7318b2c851
#
_entry.id   7c15deb6963c1194dc066a7318b2c851
#
_cell.length_a   1.000
_cell.length_b   1.000
_cell.length_c   1.000
_cell.angle_alpha   90.00
_cell.angle_beta   90.00
_cell.angle_gamma   90.00
#
_symmetry.space_group_name_H-M   'P 1'
#
loop_
_entity.id
_entity.type
_entity.pdbx_description
1 polymer ?
#
loop_
_entity_poly.entity_id
_entity_poly.type
_entity_poly.pdbx_seq_one_letter_code
_entity_poly.pdbx_strand_id
1 'polypeptide(L)'
;MNKILIGALAGAAMLFGQDPLSSEARQSWNRTKGNLIAAADKMAEADYDFKPAAESQSFKVLVAHTADSAMGVCSAYNGERKQLGAASKATKAELVEALKTAMGECDTAYGALTDAKAIEMIEARGGQRSRLGTLYGNTIHMEHEYAQMAVHLRLKAVVPPSSEGRMGGKGGGKKQ
;
A
#
# COMPACT_ATOMS: atom_id res chain seq x y z
N MET A 1 -42.04 -51.44 25.46
CA MET A 1 -42.11 -49.95 25.34
C MET A 1 -40.69 -49.43 25.28
N ASN A 2 -40.16 -49.25 24.07
CA ASN A 2 -38.79 -48.78 23.84
C ASN A 2 -38.83 -47.24 23.66
N LYS A 3 -38.17 -46.52 24.57
CA LYS A 3 -37.98 -45.07 24.47
C LYS A 3 -36.68 -44.83 23.69
N ILE A 4 -36.80 -44.34 22.45
CA ILE A 4 -35.67 -43.86 21.64
C ILE A 4 -35.36 -42.44 22.11
N LEU A 5 -34.21 -42.25 22.75
CA LEU A 5 -33.62 -40.91 23.01
C LEU A 5 -32.97 -40.43 21.70
N ILE A 6 -33.53 -39.42 21.06
CA ILE A 6 -32.89 -38.69 19.97
C ILE A 6 -32.01 -37.60 20.60
N GLY A 7 -30.71 -37.86 20.66
CA GLY A 7 -29.73 -36.85 21.07
C GLY A 7 -29.51 -35.86 19.91
N ALA A 8 -29.93 -34.62 20.10
CA ALA A 8 -29.62 -33.53 19.21
C ALA A 8 -28.15 -33.09 19.40
N LEU A 9 -27.26 -33.49 18.49
CA LEU A 9 -25.94 -32.89 18.38
C LEU A 9 -26.12 -31.46 17.81
N ALA A 10 -26.10 -30.46 18.67
CA ALA A 10 -25.90 -29.08 18.26
C ALA A 10 -24.43 -28.88 17.86
N GLY A 11 -24.12 -29.07 16.61
CA GLY A 11 -22.83 -28.70 16.03
C GLY A 11 -22.69 -27.17 16.07
N ALA A 12 -21.91 -26.64 17.03
CA ALA A 12 -21.46 -25.27 16.98
C ALA A 12 -20.48 -25.15 15.78
N ALA A 13 -21.02 -24.75 14.62
CA ALA A 13 -20.19 -24.29 13.53
C ALA A 13 -19.48 -23.02 14.02
N MET A 14 -18.20 -23.14 14.37
CA MET A 14 -17.32 -21.98 14.52
C MET A 14 -17.25 -21.29 13.17
N LEU A 15 -18.10 -20.30 12.96
CA LEU A 15 -17.95 -19.30 11.92
C LEU A 15 -16.66 -18.51 12.28
N PHE A 16 -15.53 -19.03 11.88
CA PHE A 16 -14.36 -18.18 11.69
C PHE A 16 -14.79 -17.16 10.66
N GLY A 17 -15.11 -15.95 11.11
CA GLY A 17 -15.42 -14.84 10.25
C GLY A 17 -14.30 -14.67 9.26
N GLN A 18 -14.51 -15.14 8.04
CA GLN A 18 -13.63 -14.79 6.95
C GLN A 18 -13.89 -13.32 6.68
N ASP A 19 -12.88 -12.47 6.89
CA ASP A 19 -12.88 -11.06 6.53
C ASP A 19 -12.24 -10.89 5.12
N PRO A 20 -12.86 -11.37 4.03
CA PRO A 20 -12.23 -11.40 2.71
C PRO A 20 -11.93 -9.99 2.20
N LEU A 21 -12.84 -9.02 2.40
CA LEU A 21 -12.65 -7.66 1.89
C LEU A 21 -11.47 -6.97 2.57
N SER A 22 -11.38 -7.05 3.89
CA SER A 22 -10.29 -6.44 4.63
C SER A 22 -8.97 -7.19 4.43
N SER A 23 -9.01 -8.52 4.25
CA SER A 23 -7.81 -9.30 3.98
C SER A 23 -7.24 -9.03 2.59
N GLU A 24 -8.08 -8.90 1.55
CA GLU A 24 -7.68 -8.51 0.20
C GLU A 24 -7.14 -7.07 0.16
N ALA A 25 -7.77 -6.15 0.89
CA ALA A 25 -7.29 -4.77 1.02
C ALA A 25 -5.88 -4.73 1.65
N ARG A 26 -5.66 -5.48 2.75
CA ARG A 26 -4.34 -5.61 3.39
C ARG A 26 -3.30 -6.25 2.47
N GLN A 27 -3.66 -7.29 1.73
CA GLN A 27 -2.76 -7.95 0.79
C GLN A 27 -2.32 -6.99 -0.32
N SER A 28 -3.26 -6.25 -0.90
CA SER A 28 -2.98 -5.23 -1.94
C SER A 28 -2.09 -4.12 -1.38
N TRP A 29 -2.42 -3.61 -0.19
CA TRP A 29 -1.62 -2.62 0.50
C TRP A 29 -0.18 -3.09 0.74
N ASN A 30 0.03 -4.28 1.30
CA ASN A 30 1.36 -4.81 1.60
C ASN A 30 2.24 -4.91 0.35
N ARG A 31 1.66 -5.33 -0.78
CA ARG A 31 2.37 -5.36 -2.06
C ARG A 31 2.76 -3.96 -2.53
N THR A 32 1.83 -3.03 -2.52
CA THR A 32 2.05 -1.63 -2.94
C THR A 32 3.09 -0.96 -2.06
N LYS A 33 2.97 -1.06 -0.74
CA LYS A 33 3.93 -0.56 0.24
C LYS A 33 5.34 -1.10 -0.01
N GLY A 34 5.46 -2.42 -0.19
CA GLY A 34 6.74 -3.06 -0.46
C GLY A 34 7.39 -2.52 -1.73
N ASN A 35 6.62 -2.35 -2.80
CA ASN A 35 7.10 -1.80 -4.05
C ASN A 35 7.57 -0.33 -3.91
N LEU A 36 6.83 0.50 -3.20
CA LEU A 36 7.16 1.92 -2.99
C LEU A 36 8.46 2.08 -2.20
N ILE A 37 8.59 1.40 -1.07
CA ILE A 37 9.80 1.46 -0.24
C ILE A 37 11.01 0.96 -1.05
N ALA A 38 10.87 -0.20 -1.71
CA ALA A 38 11.96 -0.75 -2.49
C ALA A 38 12.33 0.13 -3.70
N ALA A 39 11.37 0.81 -4.33
CA ALA A 39 11.63 1.75 -5.41
C ALA A 39 12.46 2.96 -4.92
N ALA A 40 12.07 3.53 -3.78
CA ALA A 40 12.79 4.63 -3.16
C ALA A 40 14.22 4.23 -2.73
N ASP A 41 14.37 3.05 -2.14
CA ASP A 41 15.68 2.54 -1.74
C ASP A 41 16.62 2.25 -2.93
N LYS A 42 16.08 1.77 -4.07
CA LYS A 42 16.85 1.36 -5.25
C LYS A 42 17.40 2.52 -6.08
N MET A 43 16.68 3.63 -6.17
CA MET A 43 17.14 4.79 -6.92
C MET A 43 18.42 5.34 -6.28
N ALA A 44 19.47 5.55 -7.08
CA ALA A 44 20.69 6.18 -6.59
C ALA A 44 20.41 7.61 -6.10
N GLU A 45 21.07 8.06 -5.04
CA GLU A 45 20.83 9.40 -4.49
C GLU A 45 21.10 10.50 -5.52
N ALA A 46 22.12 10.34 -6.35
CA ALA A 46 22.44 11.27 -7.43
C ALA A 46 21.33 11.41 -8.49
N ASP A 47 20.42 10.44 -8.55
CA ASP A 47 19.30 10.42 -9.51
C ASP A 47 17.97 10.86 -8.89
N TYR A 48 17.96 11.29 -7.62
CA TYR A 48 16.72 11.73 -6.97
C TYR A 48 16.12 13.00 -7.61
N ASP A 49 16.94 13.87 -8.18
CA ASP A 49 16.48 15.07 -8.89
C ASP A 49 16.15 14.82 -10.38
N PHE A 50 16.31 13.57 -10.86
CA PHE A 50 16.02 13.21 -12.24
C PHE A 50 14.53 13.38 -12.58
N LYS A 51 14.25 13.99 -13.74
CA LYS A 51 12.93 14.14 -14.36
C LYS A 51 12.91 13.47 -15.73
N PRO A 52 11.89 12.66 -16.04
CA PRO A 52 11.73 12.09 -17.40
C PRO A 52 11.50 13.12 -18.50
N ALA A 53 10.82 14.21 -18.18
CA ALA A 53 10.55 15.35 -19.05
C ALA A 53 10.55 16.64 -18.21
N ALA A 54 10.61 17.80 -18.85
CA ALA A 54 10.69 19.10 -18.16
C ALA A 54 9.49 19.33 -17.23
N GLU A 55 8.29 18.94 -17.68
CA GLU A 55 7.03 19.10 -16.95
C GLU A 55 6.77 17.98 -15.93
N SER A 56 7.59 16.92 -15.93
CA SER A 56 7.45 15.81 -14.99
C SER A 56 7.96 16.19 -13.60
N GLN A 57 7.43 15.54 -12.60
CA GLN A 57 7.99 15.60 -11.26
C GLN A 57 9.33 14.87 -11.21
N SER A 58 10.25 15.34 -10.36
CA SER A 58 11.46 14.58 -10.07
C SER A 58 11.15 13.38 -9.17
N PHE A 59 12.03 12.38 -9.17
CA PHE A 59 11.90 11.22 -8.31
C PHE A 59 11.80 11.62 -6.82
N LYS A 60 12.59 12.60 -6.40
CA LYS A 60 12.54 13.21 -5.07
C LYS A 60 11.13 13.72 -4.71
N VAL A 61 10.52 14.47 -5.62
CA VAL A 61 9.18 15.02 -5.42
C VAL A 61 8.13 13.91 -5.33
N LEU A 62 8.25 12.86 -6.17
CA LEU A 62 7.34 11.71 -6.10
C LEU A 62 7.43 10.99 -4.75
N VAL A 63 8.64 10.73 -4.24
CA VAL A 63 8.82 10.07 -2.93
C VAL A 63 8.23 10.92 -1.81
N ALA A 64 8.51 12.23 -1.81
CA ALA A 64 7.98 13.16 -0.82
C ALA A 64 6.44 13.23 -0.86
N HIS A 65 5.87 13.38 -2.06
CA HIS A 65 4.41 13.43 -2.26
C HIS A 65 3.73 12.14 -1.79
N THR A 66 4.31 10.99 -2.12
CA THR A 66 3.81 9.68 -1.69
C THR A 66 3.77 9.58 -0.17
N ALA A 67 4.84 10.00 0.52
CA ALA A 67 4.92 9.98 1.98
C ALA A 67 3.88 10.93 2.61
N ASP A 68 3.80 12.18 2.15
CA ASP A 68 2.87 13.17 2.70
C ASP A 68 1.40 12.78 2.44
N SER A 69 1.09 12.24 1.25
CA SER A 69 -0.25 11.79 0.89
C SER A 69 -0.69 10.59 1.72
N ALA A 70 0.16 9.58 1.87
CA ALA A 70 -0.11 8.39 2.68
C ALA A 70 -0.32 8.77 4.14
N MET A 71 0.57 9.59 4.72
CA MET A 71 0.43 10.09 6.07
C MET A 71 -0.92 10.81 6.26
N GLY A 72 -1.26 11.74 5.37
CA GLY A 72 -2.46 12.54 5.49
C GLY A 72 -3.76 11.72 5.42
N VAL A 73 -3.81 10.68 4.58
CA VAL A 73 -4.98 9.80 4.47
C VAL A 73 -5.08 8.84 5.64
N CYS A 74 -3.99 8.13 5.93
CA CYS A 74 -4.02 7.07 6.92
C CYS A 74 -4.15 7.60 8.35
N SER A 75 -3.50 8.71 8.68
CA SER A 75 -3.65 9.33 9.99
C SER A 75 -5.07 9.90 10.21
N ALA A 76 -5.67 10.50 9.19
CA ALA A 76 -7.06 10.93 9.25
C ALA A 76 -8.01 9.73 9.44
N TYR A 77 -7.76 8.62 8.75
CA TYR A 77 -8.50 7.37 8.94
C TYR A 77 -8.37 6.82 10.36
N ASN A 78 -7.19 6.96 10.98
CA ASN A 78 -6.92 6.54 12.37
C ASN A 78 -7.50 7.51 13.41
N GLY A 79 -8.09 8.64 12.98
CA GLY A 79 -8.82 9.58 13.84
C GLY A 79 -8.12 10.91 14.10
N GLU A 80 -6.83 11.07 13.76
CA GLU A 80 -6.09 12.32 13.95
C GLU A 80 -5.21 12.60 12.74
N ARG A 81 -5.54 13.64 11.97
CA ARG A 81 -4.81 14.02 10.78
C ARG A 81 -3.42 14.59 11.12
N LYS A 82 -2.38 13.92 10.65
CA LYS A 82 -0.98 14.31 10.82
C LYS A 82 -0.41 14.87 9.51
N GLN A 83 0.60 15.71 9.63
CA GLN A 83 1.43 16.20 8.53
C GLN A 83 2.86 15.74 8.75
N LEU A 84 3.48 15.20 7.72
CA LEU A 84 4.86 14.69 7.81
C LEU A 84 5.88 15.71 7.31
N GLY A 85 5.51 16.54 6.33
CA GLY A 85 6.39 17.55 5.75
C GLY A 85 7.55 16.95 4.97
N ALA A 86 7.33 15.82 4.30
CA ALA A 86 8.36 15.12 3.53
C ALA A 86 8.93 16.00 2.40
N ALA A 87 8.13 16.92 1.85
CA ALA A 87 8.56 17.86 0.82
C ALA A 87 9.74 18.78 1.26
N SER A 88 9.95 18.96 2.56
CA SER A 88 11.06 19.75 3.12
C SER A 88 12.35 18.96 3.34
N LYS A 89 12.35 17.64 3.11
CA LYS A 89 13.51 16.76 3.32
C LYS A 89 14.54 16.96 2.21
N ALA A 90 15.80 17.03 2.60
CA ALA A 90 16.88 17.33 1.68
C ALA A 90 17.51 16.08 1.05
N THR A 91 17.67 15.01 1.83
CA THR A 91 18.44 13.81 1.46
C THR A 91 17.54 12.62 1.13
N LYS A 92 18.04 11.67 0.34
CA LYS A 92 17.40 10.37 0.11
C LYS A 92 17.07 9.66 1.43
N ALA A 93 18.02 9.64 2.37
CA ALA A 93 17.84 8.93 3.64
C ALA A 93 16.63 9.48 4.43
N GLU A 94 16.51 10.82 4.53
CA GLU A 94 15.37 11.46 5.20
C GLU A 94 14.04 11.20 4.49
N LEU A 95 14.04 11.18 3.16
CA LEU A 95 12.83 10.91 2.36
C LEU A 95 12.38 9.46 2.50
N VAL A 96 13.31 8.51 2.46
CA VAL A 96 13.02 7.08 2.65
C VAL A 96 12.48 6.82 4.06
N GLU A 97 13.05 7.46 5.08
CA GLU A 97 12.56 7.35 6.46
C GLU A 97 11.16 7.97 6.62
N ALA A 98 10.92 9.13 6.00
CA ALA A 98 9.60 9.75 5.96
C ALA A 98 8.57 8.83 5.27
N LEU A 99 8.95 8.21 4.15
CA LEU A 99 8.10 7.25 3.46
C LEU A 99 7.78 6.05 4.36
N LYS A 100 8.78 5.44 5.00
CA LYS A 100 8.59 4.31 5.93
C LYS A 100 7.68 4.68 7.11
N THR A 101 7.84 5.88 7.66
CA THR A 101 6.98 6.40 8.74
C THR A 101 5.53 6.51 8.28
N ALA A 102 5.27 7.07 7.10
CA ALA A 102 3.92 7.16 6.54
C ALA A 102 3.30 5.78 6.26
N MET A 103 4.11 4.83 5.75
CA MET A 103 3.66 3.46 5.52
C MET A 103 3.27 2.75 6.83
N GLY A 104 4.00 2.99 7.93
CA GLY A 104 3.66 2.49 9.27
C GLY A 104 2.32 3.03 9.79
N GLU A 105 2.02 4.31 9.55
CA GLU A 105 0.71 4.89 9.87
C GLU A 105 -0.41 4.19 9.09
N CYS A 106 -0.17 3.90 7.82
CA CYS A 106 -1.11 3.16 6.99
C CYS A 106 -1.25 1.70 7.43
N ASP A 107 -0.18 1.03 7.85
CA ASP A 107 -0.28 -0.33 8.40
C ASP A 107 -1.28 -0.41 9.56
N THR A 108 -1.30 0.61 10.42
CA THR A 108 -2.30 0.74 11.49
C THR A 108 -3.72 0.83 10.92
N ALA A 109 -3.94 1.68 9.91
CA ALA A 109 -5.25 1.87 9.29
C ALA A 109 -5.77 0.58 8.62
N TYR A 110 -4.94 -0.07 7.80
CA TYR A 110 -5.31 -1.32 7.12
C TYR A 110 -5.43 -2.49 8.11
N GLY A 111 -4.63 -2.52 9.17
CA GLY A 111 -4.70 -3.52 10.23
C GLY A 111 -6.00 -3.44 11.05
N ALA A 112 -6.54 -2.24 11.25
CA ALA A 112 -7.77 -1.99 11.98
C ALA A 112 -9.05 -2.26 11.16
N LEU A 113 -8.95 -2.43 9.83
CA LEU A 113 -10.09 -2.73 8.96
C LEU A 113 -10.56 -4.16 9.18
N THR A 114 -11.86 -4.34 9.38
CA THR A 114 -12.58 -5.61 9.33
C THR A 114 -13.72 -5.50 8.32
N ASP A 115 -14.25 -6.63 7.85
CA ASP A 115 -15.38 -6.60 6.91
C ASP A 115 -16.62 -5.93 7.53
N ALA A 116 -16.84 -6.11 8.83
CA ALA A 116 -17.91 -5.44 9.56
C ALA A 116 -17.76 -3.90 9.55
N LYS A 117 -16.54 -3.39 9.64
CA LYS A 117 -16.25 -1.96 9.59
C LYS A 117 -16.14 -1.41 8.18
N ALA A 118 -15.99 -2.26 7.17
CA ALA A 118 -15.71 -1.85 5.80
C ALA A 118 -16.74 -0.88 5.23
N ILE A 119 -18.00 -1.04 5.60
CA ILE A 119 -19.13 -0.24 5.14
C ILE A 119 -19.45 1.00 6.01
N GLU A 120 -18.77 1.15 7.18
CA GLU A 120 -18.94 2.34 8.01
C GLU A 120 -18.51 3.59 7.26
N MET A 121 -19.37 4.62 7.28
CA MET A 121 -19.06 5.91 6.64
C MET A 121 -18.23 6.77 7.56
N ILE A 122 -17.19 7.38 7.01
CA ILE A 122 -16.31 8.33 7.69
C ILE A 122 -16.14 9.60 6.85
N GLU A 123 -15.82 10.70 7.49
CA GLU A 123 -15.44 11.92 6.79
C GLU A 123 -14.08 11.73 6.09
N ALA A 124 -14.05 12.02 4.79
CA ALA A 124 -12.85 11.92 3.97
C ALA A 124 -12.76 13.16 3.06
N ARG A 125 -11.63 13.32 2.39
CA ARG A 125 -11.47 14.42 1.42
C ARG A 125 -12.52 14.29 0.31
N GLY A 126 -13.36 15.31 0.18
CA GLY A 126 -14.43 15.34 -0.82
C GLY A 126 -15.77 14.80 -0.35
N GLY A 127 -15.96 14.57 0.96
CA GLY A 127 -17.22 14.13 1.58
C GLY A 127 -17.13 12.76 2.22
N GLN A 128 -18.28 12.20 2.58
CA GLN A 128 -18.35 10.91 3.26
C GLN A 128 -18.00 9.75 2.33
N ARG A 129 -17.18 8.83 2.83
CA ARG A 129 -16.79 7.58 2.16
C ARG A 129 -16.81 6.42 3.14
N SER A 130 -17.04 5.22 2.63
CA SER A 130 -16.86 4.03 3.47
C SER A 130 -15.40 3.87 3.88
N ARG A 131 -15.16 3.21 5.00
CA ARG A 131 -13.79 2.90 5.46
C ARG A 131 -13.00 2.14 4.40
N LEU A 132 -13.61 1.10 3.82
CA LEU A 132 -12.99 0.36 2.72
C LEU A 132 -12.72 1.26 1.49
N GLY A 133 -13.68 2.07 1.10
CA GLY A 133 -13.55 2.99 -0.04
C GLY A 133 -12.42 4.01 0.15
N THR A 134 -12.20 4.46 1.40
CA THR A 134 -11.10 5.38 1.74
C THR A 134 -9.74 4.69 1.56
N LEU A 135 -9.56 3.48 2.11
CA LEU A 135 -8.31 2.73 1.99
C LEU A 135 -8.07 2.23 0.56
N TYR A 136 -9.14 1.81 -0.14
CA TYR A 136 -9.05 1.46 -1.56
C TYR A 136 -8.56 2.64 -2.40
N GLY A 137 -9.12 3.83 -2.17
CA GLY A 137 -8.66 5.05 -2.83
C GLY A 137 -7.19 5.38 -2.54
N ASN A 138 -6.74 5.16 -1.29
CA ASN A 138 -5.34 5.30 -0.92
C ASN A 138 -4.46 4.29 -1.69
N THR A 139 -4.84 3.02 -1.74
CA THR A 139 -4.08 2.00 -2.49
C THR A 139 -3.96 2.37 -3.97
N ILE A 140 -5.05 2.81 -4.62
CA ILE A 140 -5.03 3.24 -6.03
C ILE A 140 -4.07 4.41 -6.23
N HIS A 141 -4.11 5.40 -5.36
CA HIS A 141 -3.19 6.54 -5.43
C HIS A 141 -1.73 6.11 -5.26
N MET A 142 -1.45 5.26 -4.30
CA MET A 142 -0.10 4.73 -4.06
C MET A 142 0.41 3.89 -5.24
N GLU A 143 -0.45 3.10 -5.90
CA GLU A 143 -0.09 2.37 -7.13
C GLU A 143 0.19 3.32 -8.30
N HIS A 144 -0.56 4.44 -8.40
CA HIS A 144 -0.28 5.48 -9.39
C HIS A 144 1.11 6.10 -9.18
N GLU A 145 1.45 6.45 -7.95
CA GLU A 145 2.78 6.99 -7.62
C GLU A 145 3.90 5.98 -7.88
N TYR A 146 3.67 4.71 -7.49
CA TYR A 146 4.62 3.64 -7.80
C TYR A 146 4.84 3.46 -9.30
N ALA A 147 3.79 3.54 -10.11
CA ALA A 147 3.91 3.42 -11.57
C ALA A 147 4.82 4.51 -12.14
N GLN A 148 4.70 5.75 -11.66
CA GLN A 148 5.59 6.85 -12.04
C GLN A 148 7.04 6.57 -11.59
N MET A 149 7.25 6.16 -10.33
CA MET A 149 8.59 5.78 -9.84
C MET A 149 9.21 4.66 -10.68
N ALA A 150 8.43 3.67 -11.10
CA ALA A 150 8.89 2.56 -11.92
C ALA A 150 9.36 3.02 -13.32
N VAL A 151 8.76 4.07 -13.88
CA VAL A 151 9.25 4.71 -15.12
C VAL A 151 10.60 5.36 -14.88
N HIS A 152 10.76 6.15 -13.80
CA HIS A 152 12.03 6.78 -13.46
C HIS A 152 13.16 5.74 -13.29
N LEU A 153 12.89 4.65 -12.56
CA LEU A 153 13.85 3.56 -12.37
C LEU A 153 14.31 2.97 -13.70
N ARG A 154 13.37 2.66 -14.62
CA ARG A 154 13.70 2.09 -15.94
C ARG A 154 14.57 3.04 -16.78
N LEU A 155 14.29 4.32 -16.74
CA LEU A 155 15.09 5.33 -17.45
C LEU A 155 16.49 5.47 -16.87
N LYS A 156 16.72 5.04 -15.65
CA LYS A 156 18.02 4.94 -15.00
C LYS A 156 18.61 3.52 -15.02
N ALA A 157 18.09 2.66 -15.89
CA ALA A 157 18.50 1.25 -16.04
C ALA A 157 18.38 0.41 -14.75
N VAL A 158 17.50 0.83 -13.82
CA VAL A 158 17.17 0.09 -12.59
C VAL A 158 15.90 -0.71 -12.80
N VAL A 159 15.94 -2.01 -12.49
CA VAL A 159 14.75 -2.87 -12.59
C VAL A 159 13.78 -2.52 -11.46
N PRO A 160 12.51 -2.15 -11.79
CA PRO A 160 11.51 -1.89 -10.77
C PRO A 160 11.19 -3.12 -9.91
N PRO A 161 10.92 -2.97 -8.61
CA PRO A 161 10.63 -4.09 -7.70
C PRO A 161 9.57 -5.07 -8.22
N SER A 162 8.47 -4.57 -8.78
CA SER A 162 7.40 -5.41 -9.33
C SER A 162 7.79 -6.22 -10.58
N SER A 163 8.97 -5.99 -11.15
CA SER A 163 9.46 -6.66 -12.35
C SER A 163 10.58 -7.67 -12.06
N GLU A 164 11.15 -7.71 -10.86
CA GLU A 164 12.31 -8.55 -10.52
C GLU A 164 12.03 -10.05 -10.68
N GLY A 165 10.90 -10.55 -10.20
CA GLY A 165 10.55 -11.97 -10.29
C GLY A 165 10.29 -12.47 -11.71
N ARG A 166 9.99 -11.57 -12.66
CA ARG A 166 9.73 -11.93 -14.07
C ARG A 166 10.99 -12.02 -14.91
N MET A 167 12.06 -11.36 -14.51
CA MET A 167 13.33 -11.36 -15.26
C MET A 167 14.21 -12.56 -14.91
N GLY A 168 14.06 -13.17 -13.73
CA GLY A 168 14.76 -14.39 -13.33
C GLY A 168 14.21 -15.69 -13.97
N GLY A 169 13.01 -15.65 -14.55
CA GLY A 169 12.34 -16.85 -15.11
C GLY A 169 12.66 -17.19 -16.57
N LYS A 170 13.47 -16.40 -17.29
CA LYS A 170 13.79 -16.63 -18.71
C LYS A 170 15.08 -17.40 -18.97
N GLY A 171 15.65 -18.11 -17.98
CA GLY A 171 16.88 -18.91 -18.12
C GLY A 171 16.67 -20.41 -18.29
N GLY A 172 15.44 -20.92 -18.47
CA GLY A 172 15.14 -22.36 -18.54
C GLY A 172 14.57 -22.82 -19.90
N GLY A 173 15.05 -22.31 -21.01
CA GLY A 173 14.75 -22.88 -22.32
C GLY A 173 15.41 -24.25 -22.47
N LYS A 174 14.67 -25.35 -22.27
CA LYS A 174 15.11 -26.70 -22.65
C LYS A 174 15.41 -26.67 -24.14
N LYS A 175 16.67 -26.90 -24.52
CA LYS A 175 17.03 -27.37 -25.86
C LYS A 175 16.53 -28.81 -25.99
N GLN A 176 15.60 -29.05 -26.88
CA GLN A 176 15.37 -30.37 -27.50
C GLN A 176 16.24 -30.46 -28.74
#